data_fc3d9996e37b5c640103fe8de1dd92ba
#
_entry.id   fc3d9996e37b5c640103fe8de1dd92ba
#
_cell.length_a   1.000
_cell.length_b   1.000
_cell.length_c   1.000
_cell.angle_alpha   90.00
_cell.angle_beta   90.00
_cell.angle_gamma   90.00
#
_symmetry.space_group_name_H-M   'P 1'
#
loop_
_entity.id
_entity.type
_entity.pdbx_description
1 polymer ?
#
loop_
_entity_poly.entity_id
_entity_poly.type
_entity_poly.pdbx_seq_one_letter_code
_entity_poly.pdbx_strand_id
1 'polypeptide(L)'
;MAEFVHITTARAAGRIRRSGIAARSHGRDGGRGVYCMPVLPSYTLTCQWVRELRRWQQGVLVAVQLRLPDAEPVTVGRYGTTPRQVTAAQAVAVIRGLDDPRGYEVFVPRAVTPGEVRRVRDVPQGVGWRYLPQAHGRRPCGCCAQRGGYKGAGLRRWFPYDGPPRPKHELMANLRDAATADEIIDVLSELGRARRGGAWELAHLVEHPDPHVRDTLAGVLRVYRGREARQLRQRLRVDSVDDGPPDA
;
A
#
# COMPACT_ATOMS: atom_id res chain seq x y z
N MET A 1 17.16 -2.29 -17.44
CA MET A 1 16.49 -1.12 -16.79
C MET A 1 15.55 -1.65 -15.70
N ALA A 2 15.82 -1.34 -14.46
CA ALA A 2 15.06 -1.77 -13.30
C ALA A 2 13.82 -0.88 -13.07
N GLU A 3 12.67 -1.46 -12.75
CA GLU A 3 11.42 -0.75 -12.57
C GLU A 3 11.01 -0.69 -11.09
N PHE A 4 10.67 0.53 -10.64
CA PHE A 4 10.30 0.81 -9.27
C PHE A 4 9.04 1.66 -9.19
N VAL A 5 8.47 1.72 -8.01
CA VAL A 5 7.34 2.58 -7.65
C VAL A 5 7.70 3.43 -6.44
N HIS A 6 7.56 4.74 -6.58
CA HIS A 6 7.58 5.69 -5.47
C HIS A 6 6.16 6.11 -5.13
N ILE A 7 5.80 6.03 -3.85
CA ILE A 7 4.47 6.45 -3.38
C ILE A 7 4.54 7.88 -2.87
N THR A 8 3.67 8.73 -3.39
CA THR A 8 3.62 10.14 -3.02
C THR A 8 2.20 10.71 -3.11
N THR A 9 2.00 11.97 -2.72
CA THR A 9 0.68 12.61 -2.85
C THR A 9 0.37 13.02 -4.29
N ALA A 10 -0.90 13.00 -4.67
CA ALA A 10 -1.36 13.47 -5.98
C ALA A 10 -0.92 14.92 -6.26
N ARG A 11 -0.87 15.77 -5.21
CA ARG A 11 -0.37 17.16 -5.31
C ARG A 11 1.11 17.20 -5.72
N ALA A 12 1.94 16.33 -5.14
CA ALA A 12 3.37 16.26 -5.49
C ALA A 12 3.57 15.71 -6.91
N ALA A 13 2.78 14.72 -7.31
CA ALA A 13 2.89 14.06 -8.61
C ALA A 13 2.74 15.02 -9.80
N GLY A 14 1.94 16.07 -9.68
CA GLY A 14 1.81 17.10 -10.73
C GLY A 14 3.12 17.83 -11.04
N ARG A 15 3.99 17.99 -10.04
CA ARG A 15 5.33 18.58 -10.21
C ARG A 15 6.35 17.55 -10.69
N ILE A 16 6.24 16.32 -10.21
CA ILE A 16 7.22 15.25 -10.48
C ILE A 16 7.39 14.99 -11.98
N ARG A 17 6.36 15.10 -12.77
CA ARG A 17 6.43 14.94 -14.23
C ARG A 17 7.38 15.96 -14.90
N ARG A 18 7.50 17.16 -14.31
CA ARG A 18 8.33 18.25 -14.88
C ARG A 18 9.72 18.31 -14.25
N SER A 19 9.81 18.07 -12.94
CA SER A 19 11.04 18.31 -12.16
C SER A 19 11.68 17.02 -11.62
N GLY A 20 11.06 15.85 -11.84
CA GLY A 20 11.51 14.60 -11.20
C GLY A 20 11.16 14.56 -9.72
N ILE A 21 11.78 13.64 -8.98
CA ILE A 21 11.59 13.48 -7.55
C ILE A 21 12.81 14.00 -6.81
N ALA A 22 12.62 15.04 -6.02
CA ALA A 22 13.71 15.60 -5.21
C ALA A 22 14.15 14.62 -4.11
N ALA A 23 15.44 14.56 -3.85
CA ALA A 23 16.06 13.77 -2.78
C ALA A 23 15.77 14.41 -1.41
N ARG A 24 14.58 14.17 -0.86
CA ARG A 24 14.13 14.78 0.40
C ARG A 24 14.16 13.82 1.59
N SER A 25 14.08 12.53 1.33
CA SER A 25 14.15 11.51 2.38
C SER A 25 15.57 11.33 2.85
N HIS A 26 15.77 11.07 4.15
CA HIS A 26 17.06 10.71 4.68
C HIS A 26 17.23 9.19 4.65
N GLY A 27 18.31 8.72 4.08
CA GLY A 27 18.77 7.35 4.20
C GLY A 27 19.33 7.08 5.61
N ARG A 28 19.61 5.84 5.91
CA ARG A 28 20.17 5.46 7.21
C ARG A 28 21.61 5.92 7.43
N ASP A 29 22.32 6.14 6.34
CA ASP A 29 23.66 6.73 6.31
C ASP A 29 23.69 8.26 6.43
N GLY A 30 22.51 8.89 6.57
CA GLY A 30 22.34 10.34 6.62
C GLY A 30 22.27 11.02 5.25
N GLY A 31 22.54 10.29 4.17
CA GLY A 31 22.42 10.80 2.80
C GLY A 31 20.97 11.13 2.44
N ARG A 32 20.78 11.99 1.44
CA ARG A 32 19.44 12.33 0.94
C ARG A 32 19.13 11.55 -0.33
N GLY A 33 17.86 11.10 -0.45
CA GLY A 33 17.43 10.31 -1.60
C GLY A 33 15.93 10.09 -1.68
N VAL A 34 15.55 9.03 -2.38
CA VAL A 34 14.17 8.67 -2.69
C VAL A 34 13.94 7.21 -2.33
N TYR A 35 12.96 6.94 -1.47
CA TYR A 35 12.51 5.57 -1.21
C TYR A 35 11.57 5.09 -2.30
N CYS A 36 11.73 3.85 -2.72
CA CYS A 36 10.88 3.20 -3.70
C CYS A 36 10.77 1.70 -3.42
N MET A 37 9.91 1.02 -4.16
CA MET A 37 9.70 -0.42 -4.11
C MET A 37 9.81 -0.98 -5.53
N PRO A 38 10.45 -2.13 -5.78
CA PRO A 38 10.44 -2.77 -7.08
C PRO A 38 9.01 -3.09 -7.54
N VAL A 39 8.79 -3.08 -8.83
CA VAL A 39 7.57 -3.63 -9.40
C VAL A 39 7.63 -5.16 -9.26
N LEU A 40 6.76 -5.70 -8.42
CA LEU A 40 6.65 -7.12 -8.12
C LEU A 40 5.45 -7.73 -8.85
N PRO A 41 5.37 -9.07 -8.99
CA PRO A 41 4.18 -9.75 -9.50
C PRO A 41 2.92 -9.41 -8.68
N SER A 42 3.05 -9.28 -7.36
CA SER A 42 1.96 -8.87 -6.48
C SER A 42 1.81 -7.34 -6.46
N TYR A 43 0.60 -6.89 -6.81
CA TYR A 43 0.21 -5.48 -6.70
C TYR A 43 0.25 -4.99 -5.25
N THR A 44 -0.24 -5.79 -4.32
CA THR A 44 -0.28 -5.45 -2.90
C THR A 44 1.14 -5.25 -2.36
N LEU A 45 2.06 -6.14 -2.70
CA LEU A 45 3.46 -6.04 -2.30
C LEU A 45 4.18 -4.86 -2.95
N THR A 46 3.91 -4.58 -4.23
CA THR A 46 4.46 -3.40 -4.91
C THR A 46 4.04 -2.10 -4.24
N CYS A 47 2.79 -2.03 -3.77
CA CYS A 47 2.20 -0.84 -3.15
C CYS A 47 2.09 -0.96 -1.62
N GLN A 48 2.83 -1.86 -0.98
CA GLN A 48 2.68 -2.23 0.43
C GLN A 48 2.79 -1.05 1.40
N TRP A 49 3.51 0.00 1.07
CA TRP A 49 3.74 1.16 1.93
C TRP A 49 2.61 2.20 1.91
N VAL A 50 1.62 2.08 1.01
CA VAL A 50 0.54 3.07 0.90
C VAL A 50 -0.19 3.26 2.23
N ARG A 51 -0.57 2.18 2.89
CA ARG A 51 -1.35 2.24 4.12
C ARG A 51 -0.56 2.85 5.28
N GLU A 52 0.74 2.58 5.37
CA GLU A 52 1.60 3.19 6.37
C GLU A 52 1.80 4.68 6.09
N LEU A 53 2.13 5.05 4.84
CA LEU A 53 2.34 6.45 4.46
C LEU A 53 1.08 7.30 4.63
N ARG A 54 -0.12 6.71 4.52
CA ARG A 54 -1.39 7.40 4.79
C ARG A 54 -1.52 7.94 6.22
N ARG A 55 -0.76 7.44 7.16
CA ARG A 55 -0.75 7.94 8.55
C ARG A 55 -0.10 9.32 8.66
N TRP A 56 0.85 9.59 7.78
CA TRP A 56 1.71 10.77 7.81
C TRP A 56 1.32 11.81 6.77
N GLN A 57 0.85 11.35 5.62
CA GLN A 57 0.59 12.19 4.47
C GLN A 57 -0.90 12.49 4.33
N GLN A 58 -1.24 13.77 4.29
CA GLN A 58 -2.59 14.19 3.97
C GLN A 58 -2.82 14.17 2.44
N GLY A 59 -4.07 13.90 2.04
CA GLY A 59 -4.44 13.85 0.63
C GLY A 59 -4.36 12.45 0.01
N VAL A 60 -4.72 12.34 -1.26
CA VAL A 60 -4.69 11.08 -2.02
C VAL A 60 -3.25 10.72 -2.34
N LEU A 61 -2.87 9.48 -2.07
CA LEU A 61 -1.60 8.93 -2.53
C LEU A 61 -1.73 8.39 -3.95
N VAL A 62 -0.63 8.44 -4.68
CA VAL A 62 -0.47 7.92 -6.03
C VAL A 62 0.86 7.18 -6.14
N ALA A 63 0.94 6.26 -7.10
CA ALA A 63 2.16 5.54 -7.44
C ALA A 63 2.83 6.20 -8.63
N VAL A 64 4.10 6.58 -8.48
CA VAL A 64 4.96 7.09 -9.53
C VAL A 64 5.89 5.97 -9.98
N GLN A 65 5.70 5.48 -11.19
CA GLN A 65 6.58 4.46 -11.77
C GLN A 65 7.87 5.10 -12.26
N LEU A 66 8.97 4.49 -11.87
CA LEU A 66 10.33 4.90 -12.20
C LEU A 66 11.02 3.81 -12.99
N ARG A 67 11.96 4.21 -13.85
CA ARG A 67 12.89 3.30 -14.52
C ARG A 67 14.30 3.82 -14.32
N LEU A 68 15.10 3.01 -13.64
CA LEU A 68 16.50 3.33 -13.34
C LEU A 68 17.44 2.45 -14.17
N PRO A 69 18.67 2.89 -14.43
CA PRO A 69 19.71 2.02 -14.98
C PRO A 69 19.92 0.78 -14.11
N ASP A 70 20.19 -0.36 -14.69
CA ASP A 70 20.42 -1.61 -13.96
C ASP A 70 21.63 -1.51 -13.01
N ALA A 71 22.64 -0.76 -13.40
CA ALA A 71 23.85 -0.52 -12.63
C ALA A 71 23.73 0.63 -11.60
N GLU A 72 22.56 1.29 -11.50
CA GLU A 72 22.37 2.40 -10.54
C GLU A 72 22.65 1.93 -9.10
N PRO A 73 23.54 2.61 -8.37
CA PRO A 73 23.79 2.26 -6.97
C PRO A 73 22.59 2.64 -6.11
N VAL A 74 22.12 1.67 -5.33
CA VAL A 74 20.99 1.82 -4.41
C VAL A 74 21.27 1.06 -3.12
N THR A 75 20.48 1.31 -2.07
CA THR A 75 20.47 0.42 -0.90
C THR A 75 19.16 -0.33 -0.83
N VAL A 76 19.19 -1.59 -0.35
CA VAL A 76 18.03 -2.44 -0.13
C VAL A 76 18.07 -3.01 1.27
N GLY A 77 16.92 -3.01 1.96
CA GLY A 77 16.81 -3.58 3.29
C GLY A 77 15.38 -3.63 3.78
N ARG A 78 15.16 -4.32 4.88
CA ARG A 78 13.89 -4.30 5.58
C ARG A 78 13.83 -3.05 6.45
N TYR A 79 12.64 -2.47 6.55
CA TYR A 79 12.39 -1.34 7.45
C TYR A 79 12.89 -1.65 8.87
N GLY A 80 13.62 -0.72 9.43
CA GLY A 80 14.18 -0.90 10.77
C GLY A 80 15.53 -1.63 10.84
N THR A 81 16.01 -2.26 9.74
CA THR A 81 17.30 -2.96 9.69
C THR A 81 18.36 -2.17 8.94
N THR A 82 19.62 -2.55 9.05
CA THR A 82 20.72 -1.96 8.26
C THR A 82 20.58 -2.39 6.79
N PRO A 83 20.43 -1.47 5.85
CA PRO A 83 20.36 -1.82 4.43
C PRO A 83 21.74 -2.17 3.90
N ARG A 84 21.78 -2.90 2.78
CA ARG A 84 23.00 -3.22 2.04
C ARG A 84 23.04 -2.44 0.73
N GLN A 85 24.23 -2.06 0.29
CA GLN A 85 24.46 -1.45 -1.00
C GLN A 85 24.46 -2.52 -2.09
N VAL A 86 23.76 -2.23 -3.17
CA VAL A 86 23.61 -3.11 -4.35
C VAL A 86 23.32 -2.25 -5.59
N THR A 87 23.26 -2.86 -6.76
CA THR A 87 22.73 -2.19 -7.96
C THR A 87 21.19 -2.28 -7.99
N ALA A 88 20.55 -1.41 -8.77
CA ALA A 88 19.10 -1.43 -8.95
C ALA A 88 18.58 -2.78 -9.45
N ALA A 89 19.26 -3.42 -10.40
CA ALA A 89 18.91 -4.76 -10.88
C ALA A 89 19.03 -5.81 -9.75
N GLN A 90 20.11 -5.74 -8.96
CA GLN A 90 20.29 -6.63 -7.81
C GLN A 90 19.23 -6.40 -6.74
N ALA A 91 18.84 -5.15 -6.45
CA ALA A 91 17.76 -4.86 -5.51
C ALA A 91 16.42 -5.50 -5.92
N VAL A 92 16.09 -5.44 -7.21
CA VAL A 92 14.91 -6.12 -7.77
C VAL A 92 15.01 -7.64 -7.58
N ALA A 93 16.16 -8.23 -7.91
CA ALA A 93 16.37 -9.68 -7.79
C ALA A 93 16.27 -10.14 -6.31
N VAL A 94 16.89 -9.39 -5.40
CA VAL A 94 16.84 -9.66 -3.97
C VAL A 94 15.42 -9.70 -3.45
N ILE A 95 14.63 -8.64 -3.70
CA ILE A 95 13.26 -8.55 -3.17
C ILE A 95 12.34 -9.58 -3.82
N ARG A 96 12.53 -9.88 -5.11
CA ARG A 96 11.76 -10.94 -5.80
C ARG A 96 12.05 -12.34 -5.30
N GLY A 97 13.26 -12.59 -4.83
CA GLY A 97 13.68 -13.88 -4.31
C GLY A 97 13.33 -14.12 -2.84
N LEU A 98 12.70 -13.17 -2.16
CA LEU A 98 12.26 -13.35 -0.77
C LEU A 98 10.92 -14.08 -0.71
N ASP A 99 10.80 -15.00 0.23
CA ASP A 99 9.51 -15.62 0.57
C ASP A 99 8.54 -14.58 1.12
N ASP A 100 9.04 -13.64 1.92
CA ASP A 100 8.27 -12.52 2.45
C ASP A 100 8.97 -11.17 2.20
N PRO A 101 8.58 -10.43 1.15
CA PRO A 101 9.12 -9.11 0.85
C PRO A 101 8.47 -7.96 1.65
N ARG A 102 7.61 -8.26 2.64
CA ARG A 102 6.96 -7.23 3.46
C ARG A 102 7.98 -6.47 4.30
N GLY A 103 7.79 -5.15 4.32
CA GLY A 103 8.67 -4.23 5.04
C GLY A 103 9.99 -3.94 4.34
N TYR A 104 10.24 -4.50 3.17
CA TYR A 104 11.41 -4.13 2.38
C TYR A 104 11.21 -2.81 1.64
N GLU A 105 12.32 -2.12 1.44
CA GLU A 105 12.38 -0.84 0.73
C GLU A 105 13.72 -0.72 -0.01
N VAL A 106 13.71 0.07 -1.06
CA VAL A 106 14.91 0.46 -1.81
C VAL A 106 15.08 1.95 -1.69
N PHE A 107 16.29 2.40 -1.41
CA PHE A 107 16.63 3.80 -1.34
C PHE A 107 17.60 4.17 -2.46
N VAL A 108 17.23 5.14 -3.27
CA VAL A 108 18.03 5.74 -4.32
C VAL A 108 18.72 6.97 -3.73
N PRO A 109 20.05 7.00 -3.57
CA PRO A 109 20.77 8.06 -2.81
C PRO A 109 20.94 9.35 -3.63
N ARG A 110 19.97 9.70 -4.44
CA ARG A 110 19.92 10.93 -5.25
C ARG A 110 18.48 11.31 -5.60
N ALA A 111 18.31 12.44 -6.22
CA ALA A 111 17.08 12.80 -6.90
C ALA A 111 16.84 11.90 -8.12
N VAL A 112 15.58 11.67 -8.45
CA VAL A 112 15.14 10.98 -9.67
C VAL A 112 14.81 12.03 -10.71
N THR A 113 15.40 11.93 -11.89
CA THR A 113 15.22 12.90 -12.98
C THR A 113 13.84 12.76 -13.66
N PRO A 114 13.34 13.79 -14.34
CA PRO A 114 12.08 13.68 -15.09
C PRO A 114 12.09 12.56 -16.15
N GLY A 115 13.23 12.30 -16.79
CA GLY A 115 13.39 11.26 -17.81
C GLY A 115 13.27 9.83 -17.26
N GLU A 116 13.50 9.64 -15.96
CA GLU A 116 13.34 8.38 -15.26
C GLU A 116 11.88 8.15 -14.80
N VAL A 117 11.06 9.19 -14.75
CA VAL A 117 9.65 9.10 -14.40
C VAL A 117 8.85 8.62 -15.61
N ARG A 118 8.22 7.47 -15.49
CA ARG A 118 7.46 6.86 -16.59
C ARG A 118 5.98 7.20 -16.54
N ARG A 119 5.35 6.99 -15.41
CA ARG A 119 3.90 7.15 -15.26
C ARG A 119 3.54 7.50 -13.82
N VAL A 120 2.40 8.19 -13.68
CA VAL A 120 1.72 8.40 -12.40
C VAL A 120 0.38 7.69 -12.45
N ARG A 121 0.07 6.90 -11.43
CA ARG A 121 -1.14 6.09 -11.34
C ARG A 121 -1.82 6.26 -10.00
N ASP A 122 -3.13 6.18 -10.02
CA ASP A 122 -3.89 6.07 -8.77
C ASP A 122 -3.61 4.70 -8.11
N VAL A 123 -3.65 4.69 -6.78
CA VAL A 123 -3.48 3.51 -5.97
C VAL A 123 -4.61 3.40 -4.94
N PRO A 124 -5.15 2.20 -4.65
CA PRO A 124 -6.10 2.00 -3.56
C PRO A 124 -5.50 2.48 -2.25
N GLN A 125 -6.20 3.35 -1.54
CA GLN A 125 -5.66 4.00 -0.34
C GLN A 125 -5.60 3.10 0.91
N GLY A 126 -6.24 1.95 0.85
CA GLY A 126 -6.19 0.93 1.90
C GLY A 126 -5.25 -0.24 1.62
N VAL A 127 -4.50 -0.22 0.49
CA VAL A 127 -3.58 -1.31 0.15
C VAL A 127 -2.33 -1.30 1.03
N GLY A 128 -1.83 -2.49 1.37
CA GLY A 128 -0.63 -2.68 2.17
C GLY A 128 -0.90 -2.80 3.67
N TRP A 129 0.16 -2.74 4.46
CA TRP A 129 0.16 -2.96 5.91
C TRP A 129 0.53 -1.71 6.69
N ARG A 130 0.32 -1.77 7.99
CA ARG A 130 0.83 -0.81 8.94
C ARG A 130 2.03 -1.41 9.66
N TYR A 131 3.21 -0.96 9.29
CA TYR A 131 4.46 -1.41 9.91
C TYR A 131 4.71 -0.80 11.29
N LEU A 132 4.08 0.34 11.57
CA LEU A 132 4.12 1.04 12.86
C LEU A 132 2.69 1.34 13.35
N PRO A 133 1.96 0.32 13.84
CA PRO A 133 0.55 0.47 14.24
C PRO A 133 0.35 1.56 15.29
N GLN A 134 1.26 1.68 16.23
CA GLN A 134 1.20 2.64 17.35
C GLN A 134 1.65 4.05 16.98
N ALA A 135 2.27 4.26 15.81
CA ALA A 135 2.74 5.57 15.43
C ALA A 135 1.58 6.54 15.14
N HIS A 136 1.46 7.60 15.94
CA HIS A 136 0.66 8.80 15.75
C HIS A 136 -0.87 8.66 15.69
N GLY A 137 -1.49 7.53 15.92
CA GLY A 137 -2.94 7.37 15.96
C GLY A 137 -3.74 7.85 14.73
N ARG A 138 -3.07 8.33 13.66
CA ARG A 138 -3.73 8.87 12.48
C ARG A 138 -4.37 7.77 11.65
N ARG A 139 -5.67 7.90 11.42
CA ARG A 139 -6.42 6.99 10.56
C ARG A 139 -6.30 7.39 9.09
N PRO A 140 -6.32 6.42 8.15
CA PRO A 140 -6.43 6.72 6.73
C PRO A 140 -7.70 7.53 6.45
N CYS A 141 -7.59 8.55 5.60
CA CYS A 141 -8.75 9.32 5.16
C CYS A 141 -9.70 8.43 4.35
N GLY A 142 -10.95 8.36 4.81
CA GLY A 142 -11.96 7.54 4.18
C GLY A 142 -12.29 7.88 2.74
N CYS A 143 -12.36 9.16 2.42
CA CYS A 143 -12.63 9.62 1.06
C CYS A 143 -11.50 9.25 0.08
N CYS A 144 -10.27 9.21 0.56
CA CYS A 144 -9.10 8.87 -0.25
C CYS A 144 -9.00 7.37 -0.53
N ALA A 145 -9.40 6.53 0.44
CA ALA A 145 -9.47 5.09 0.25
C ALA A 145 -10.49 4.72 -0.84
N GLN A 146 -11.66 5.39 -0.85
CA GLN A 146 -12.67 5.18 -1.89
C GLN A 146 -12.18 5.54 -3.29
N ARG A 147 -11.48 6.67 -3.44
CA ARG A 147 -10.95 7.11 -4.75
C ARG A 147 -9.92 6.12 -5.31
N GLY A 148 -9.04 5.61 -4.47
CA GLY A 148 -8.08 4.59 -4.88
C GLY A 148 -8.76 3.31 -5.32
N GLY A 149 -9.73 2.81 -4.56
CA GLY A 149 -10.51 1.61 -4.88
C GLY A 149 -11.32 1.74 -6.18
N TYR A 150 -11.85 2.93 -6.48
CA TYR A 150 -12.65 3.16 -7.67
C TYR A 150 -11.90 2.91 -8.99
N LYS A 151 -10.62 3.20 -9.05
CA LYS A 151 -9.78 3.04 -10.24
C LYS A 151 -9.03 1.70 -10.31
N GLY A 152 -9.38 0.74 -9.49
CA GLY A 152 -8.70 -0.57 -9.40
C GLY A 152 -8.57 -1.31 -10.72
N ALA A 153 -9.57 -1.22 -11.62
CA ALA A 153 -9.52 -1.84 -12.95
C ALA A 153 -8.41 -1.25 -13.85
N GLY A 154 -8.21 0.07 -13.77
CA GLY A 154 -7.11 0.75 -14.49
C GLY A 154 -5.75 0.39 -13.93
N LEU A 155 -5.66 0.26 -12.61
CA LEU A 155 -4.42 -0.13 -11.93
C LEU A 155 -3.98 -1.55 -12.29
N ARG A 156 -4.92 -2.49 -12.47
CA ARG A 156 -4.61 -3.85 -12.89
C ARG A 156 -3.94 -3.93 -14.26
N ARG A 157 -4.34 -3.09 -15.20
CA ARG A 157 -3.67 -3.02 -16.50
C ARG A 157 -2.23 -2.56 -16.38
N TRP A 158 -1.95 -1.78 -15.36
CA TRP A 158 -0.62 -1.27 -15.11
C TRP A 158 0.28 -2.25 -14.35
N PHE A 159 -0.33 -3.14 -13.57
CA PHE A 159 0.35 -4.25 -12.90
C PHE A 159 -0.08 -5.58 -13.55
N PRO A 160 0.41 -5.89 -14.75
CA PRO A 160 -0.02 -7.07 -15.51
C PRO A 160 0.26 -8.39 -14.79
N TYR A 161 1.18 -8.37 -13.83
CA TYR A 161 1.59 -9.56 -13.08
C TYR A 161 0.58 -9.99 -12.00
N ASP A 162 -0.32 -9.13 -11.60
CA ASP A 162 -1.34 -9.49 -10.61
C ASP A 162 -2.43 -10.42 -11.17
N GLY A 163 -2.41 -10.69 -12.46
CA GLY A 163 -3.40 -11.52 -13.10
C GLY A 163 -4.82 -10.93 -13.08
N PRO A 164 -5.81 -11.65 -13.59
CA PRO A 164 -7.21 -11.29 -13.40
C PRO A 164 -7.58 -11.38 -11.92
N PRO A 165 -8.52 -10.53 -11.43
CA PRO A 165 -8.96 -10.62 -10.05
C PRO A 165 -9.55 -11.99 -9.79
N ARG A 166 -9.12 -12.63 -8.72
CA ARG A 166 -9.69 -13.90 -8.30
C ARG A 166 -11.20 -13.77 -8.08
N PRO A 167 -12.00 -14.78 -8.39
CA PRO A 167 -13.44 -14.77 -8.12
C PRO A 167 -13.74 -14.53 -6.63
N LYS A 168 -14.88 -13.90 -6.33
CA LYS A 168 -15.25 -13.62 -4.93
C LYS A 168 -15.31 -14.91 -4.08
N HIS A 169 -15.87 -15.98 -4.62
CA HIS A 169 -16.02 -17.24 -3.88
C HIS A 169 -14.66 -17.83 -3.47
N GLU A 170 -13.64 -17.71 -4.33
CA GLU A 170 -12.28 -18.15 -4.03
C GLU A 170 -11.66 -17.28 -2.93
N LEU A 171 -11.81 -15.96 -3.03
CA LEU A 171 -11.34 -15.04 -1.99
C LEU A 171 -12.05 -15.28 -0.64
N MET A 172 -13.34 -15.60 -0.67
CA MET A 172 -14.08 -15.93 0.55
C MET A 172 -13.68 -17.28 1.13
N ALA A 173 -13.30 -18.25 0.30
CA ALA A 173 -12.70 -19.50 0.76
C ALA A 173 -11.37 -19.22 1.46
N ASN A 174 -10.46 -18.50 0.79
CA ASN A 174 -9.17 -18.13 1.36
C ASN A 174 -9.31 -17.31 2.66
N LEU A 175 -10.36 -16.48 2.77
CA LEU A 175 -10.61 -15.73 3.99
C LEU A 175 -11.00 -16.62 5.17
N ARG A 176 -11.74 -17.70 4.91
CA ARG A 176 -12.10 -18.69 5.96
C ARG A 176 -10.90 -19.54 6.39
N ASP A 177 -9.99 -19.82 5.46
CA ASP A 177 -8.82 -20.66 5.69
C ASP A 177 -7.63 -19.85 6.24
N ALA A 178 -7.73 -18.52 6.26
CA ALA A 178 -6.68 -17.63 6.74
C ALA A 178 -6.44 -17.84 8.25
N ALA A 179 -5.20 -18.20 8.60
CA ALA A 179 -4.79 -18.46 9.98
C ALA A 179 -4.20 -17.23 10.68
N THR A 180 -3.76 -16.22 9.91
CA THR A 180 -3.08 -15.03 10.43
C THR A 180 -3.77 -13.75 10.01
N ALA A 181 -3.58 -12.67 10.81
CA ALA A 181 -4.09 -11.34 10.49
C ALA A 181 -3.55 -10.82 9.13
N ASP A 182 -2.31 -11.14 8.80
CA ASP A 182 -1.69 -10.73 7.53
C ASP A 182 -2.37 -11.38 6.32
N GLU A 183 -2.68 -12.67 6.41
CA GLU A 183 -3.42 -13.38 5.34
C GLU A 183 -4.84 -12.79 5.16
N ILE A 184 -5.52 -12.48 6.26
CA ILE A 184 -6.82 -11.82 6.23
C ILE A 184 -6.70 -10.45 5.53
N ILE A 185 -5.69 -9.66 5.88
CA ILE A 185 -5.42 -8.34 5.27
C ILE A 185 -5.17 -8.46 3.77
N ASP A 186 -4.42 -9.47 3.33
CA ASP A 186 -4.15 -9.71 1.92
C ASP A 186 -5.44 -10.00 1.13
N VAL A 187 -6.24 -10.93 1.64
CA VAL A 187 -7.52 -11.28 1.02
C VAL A 187 -8.47 -10.07 1.00
N LEU A 188 -8.59 -9.34 2.11
CA LEU A 188 -9.39 -8.12 2.18
C LEU A 188 -8.91 -7.05 1.19
N SER A 189 -7.61 -6.87 1.04
CA SER A 189 -7.03 -5.93 0.08
C SER A 189 -7.42 -6.29 -1.35
N GLU A 190 -7.47 -7.57 -1.68
CA GLU A 190 -7.92 -8.05 -2.99
C GLU A 190 -9.43 -7.90 -3.19
N LEU A 191 -10.23 -8.19 -2.16
CA LEU A 191 -11.68 -7.92 -2.18
C LEU A 191 -11.97 -6.43 -2.42
N GLY A 192 -11.16 -5.54 -1.89
CA GLY A 192 -11.27 -4.10 -2.08
C GLY A 192 -10.88 -3.60 -3.48
N ARG A 193 -10.29 -4.43 -4.34
CA ARG A 193 -9.89 -4.05 -5.72
C ARG A 193 -11.05 -3.96 -6.71
N ALA A 194 -12.20 -4.53 -6.39
CA ALA A 194 -13.37 -4.52 -7.25
C ALA A 194 -14.65 -4.32 -6.43
N ARG A 195 -15.69 -3.76 -7.09
CA ARG A 195 -17.02 -3.67 -6.47
C ARG A 195 -17.61 -5.06 -6.35
N ARG A 196 -17.97 -5.42 -5.10
CA ARG A 196 -18.53 -6.73 -4.79
C ARG A 196 -19.80 -6.57 -3.96
N GLY A 197 -20.73 -7.51 -4.11
CA GLY A 197 -21.91 -7.62 -3.27
C GLY A 197 -21.67 -8.49 -2.04
N GLY A 198 -22.70 -8.63 -1.15
CA GLY A 198 -22.64 -9.52 0.00
C GLY A 198 -21.64 -9.05 1.06
N ALA A 199 -21.76 -7.79 1.48
CA ALA A 199 -20.89 -7.24 2.53
C ALA A 199 -21.07 -7.96 3.87
N TRP A 200 -22.25 -8.53 4.10
CA TRP A 200 -22.58 -9.24 5.35
C TRP A 200 -21.68 -10.47 5.61
N GLU A 201 -21.18 -11.07 4.55
CA GLU A 201 -20.22 -12.18 4.67
C GLU A 201 -18.92 -11.79 5.41
N LEU A 202 -18.62 -10.47 5.51
CA LEU A 202 -17.48 -9.91 6.22
C LEU A 202 -17.82 -9.46 7.65
N ALA A 203 -19.04 -9.68 8.12
CA ALA A 203 -19.53 -9.17 9.41
C ALA A 203 -18.71 -9.69 10.60
N HIS A 204 -18.21 -10.92 10.52
CA HIS A 204 -17.41 -11.56 11.56
C HIS A 204 -16.06 -10.88 11.81
N LEU A 205 -15.59 -10.06 10.87
CA LEU A 205 -14.34 -9.32 11.00
C LEU A 205 -14.49 -7.93 11.65
N VAL A 206 -15.73 -7.51 11.94
CA VAL A 206 -15.98 -6.19 12.55
C VAL A 206 -15.35 -6.10 13.93
N GLU A 207 -15.45 -7.18 14.71
CA GLU A 207 -14.91 -7.30 16.07
C GLU A 207 -13.57 -8.06 16.11
N HIS A 208 -12.87 -8.16 14.98
CA HIS A 208 -11.59 -8.84 14.94
C HIS A 208 -10.59 -8.19 15.90
N PRO A 209 -9.83 -8.97 16.71
CA PRO A 209 -8.93 -8.42 17.73
C PRO A 209 -7.84 -7.52 17.15
N ASP A 210 -7.32 -7.87 15.97
CA ASP A 210 -6.30 -7.07 15.29
C ASP A 210 -6.89 -5.79 14.67
N PRO A 211 -6.47 -4.59 15.12
CA PRO A 211 -6.96 -3.32 14.60
C PRO A 211 -6.63 -3.12 13.11
N HIS A 212 -5.59 -3.76 12.58
CA HIS A 212 -5.25 -3.66 11.15
C HIS A 212 -6.25 -4.38 10.26
N VAL A 213 -6.77 -5.51 10.74
CA VAL A 213 -7.86 -6.23 10.06
C VAL A 213 -9.09 -5.34 10.03
N ARG A 214 -9.48 -4.74 11.16
CA ARG A 214 -10.64 -3.83 11.23
C ARG A 214 -10.48 -2.61 10.33
N ASP A 215 -9.30 -1.99 10.31
CA ASP A 215 -8.99 -0.85 9.45
C ASP A 215 -9.02 -1.20 7.95
N THR A 216 -8.51 -2.40 7.61
CA THR A 216 -8.56 -2.89 6.23
C THR A 216 -10.00 -3.15 5.81
N LEU A 217 -10.78 -3.80 6.69
CA LEU A 217 -12.20 -4.04 6.48
C LEU A 217 -12.96 -2.73 6.26
N ALA A 218 -12.71 -1.70 7.07
CA ALA A 218 -13.32 -0.38 6.91
C ALA A 218 -13.02 0.21 5.53
N GLY A 219 -11.79 0.05 5.04
CA GLY A 219 -11.37 0.44 3.69
C GLY A 219 -12.13 -0.31 2.59
N VAL A 220 -12.24 -1.62 2.74
CA VAL A 220 -12.94 -2.52 1.81
C VAL A 220 -14.43 -2.20 1.74
N LEU A 221 -15.08 -2.06 2.89
CA LEU A 221 -16.53 -1.78 2.97
C LEU A 221 -16.94 -0.45 2.32
N ARG A 222 -16.00 0.45 2.04
CA ARG A 222 -16.28 1.67 1.27
C ARG A 222 -16.45 1.43 -0.21
N VAL A 223 -15.84 0.37 -0.73
CA VAL A 223 -16.00 -0.06 -2.13
C VAL A 223 -17.32 -0.80 -2.32
N TYR A 224 -17.82 -1.44 -1.27
CA TYR A 224 -19.12 -2.13 -1.26
C TYR A 224 -20.28 -1.14 -1.19
N ARG A 225 -21.35 -1.44 -1.92
CA ARG A 225 -22.59 -0.66 -1.92
C ARG A 225 -23.69 -1.37 -1.13
N GLY A 226 -24.71 -0.61 -0.75
CA GLY A 226 -25.91 -1.15 -0.11
C GLY A 226 -26.01 -0.90 1.39
N ARG A 227 -27.14 -1.35 1.96
CA ARG A 227 -27.48 -1.15 3.37
C ARG A 227 -26.53 -1.89 4.30
N GLU A 228 -26.20 -3.12 3.97
CA GLU A 228 -25.30 -3.99 4.76
C GLU A 228 -23.92 -3.34 4.96
N ALA A 229 -23.29 -2.87 3.87
CA ALA A 229 -22.00 -2.23 3.97
C ALA A 229 -22.03 -0.93 4.80
N ARG A 230 -23.16 -0.21 4.79
CA ARG A 230 -23.35 0.97 5.65
C ARG A 230 -23.47 0.60 7.12
N GLN A 231 -24.22 -0.45 7.44
CA GLN A 231 -24.39 -0.95 8.80
C GLN A 231 -23.07 -1.45 9.38
N LEU A 232 -22.31 -2.26 8.64
CA LEU A 232 -21.01 -2.75 9.10
C LEU A 232 -19.99 -1.61 9.32
N ARG A 233 -20.00 -0.60 8.45
CA ARG A 233 -19.16 0.60 8.65
C ARG A 233 -19.54 1.40 9.88
N GLN A 234 -20.83 1.43 10.22
CA GLN A 234 -21.30 2.11 11.43
C GLN A 234 -20.82 1.38 12.68
N ARG A 235 -20.90 0.06 12.73
CA ARG A 235 -20.35 -0.75 13.82
C ARG A 235 -18.86 -0.49 14.01
N LEU A 236 -18.05 -0.58 12.95
CA LEU A 236 -16.61 -0.29 13.01
C LEU A 236 -16.26 1.12 13.50
N ARG A 237 -17.17 2.09 13.40
CA ARG A 237 -16.95 3.44 13.92
C ARG A 237 -17.24 3.55 15.41
N VAL A 238 -18.20 2.82 15.92
CA VAL A 238 -18.55 2.82 17.35
C VAL A 238 -17.40 2.23 18.15
N ASP A 239 -16.87 1.07 17.73
CA ASP A 239 -15.73 0.42 18.40
C ASP A 239 -14.45 1.26 18.40
N SER A 240 -14.36 2.25 17.53
CA SER A 240 -13.19 3.12 17.37
C SER A 240 -13.27 4.41 18.17
N VAL A 241 -14.37 4.71 18.83
CA VAL A 241 -14.55 5.90 19.68
C VAL A 241 -14.19 5.56 21.14
N ASP A 242 -14.27 4.29 21.52
CA ASP A 242 -13.95 3.84 22.88
C ASP A 242 -12.43 3.70 23.17
N ASP A 243 -11.58 3.74 22.15
CA ASP A 243 -10.12 3.71 22.29
C ASP A 243 -9.48 5.13 22.47
N GLY A 244 -10.23 6.10 22.93
CA GLY A 244 -9.69 7.39 23.39
C GLY A 244 -8.89 7.16 24.67
N PRO A 245 -7.70 7.82 24.84
CA PRO A 245 -7.00 7.75 26.11
C PRO A 245 -7.92 8.28 27.21
N PRO A 246 -7.93 7.66 28.40
CA PRO A 246 -8.61 8.26 29.55
C PRO A 246 -8.00 9.64 29.79
N ASP A 247 -8.87 10.62 29.89
CA ASP A 247 -8.49 12.00 30.21
C ASP A 247 -7.54 12.01 31.43
N ALA A 248 -6.33 12.55 31.25
CA ALA A 248 -5.39 12.92 32.30
C ALA A 248 -5.07 14.39 32.20
#